data_b7928bb32d378003e209b75aa2dd0742
#
_entry.id   b7928bb32d378003e209b75aa2dd0742
#
_cell.length_a   1.000
_cell.length_b   1.000
_cell.length_c   1.000
_cell.angle_alpha   90.00
_cell.angle_beta   90.00
_cell.angle_gamma   90.00
#
_symmetry.space_group_name_H-M   'P 1'
#
loop_
_entity.id
_entity.type
_entity.pdbx_description
1 polymer ?
#
loop_
_entity_poly.entity_id
_entity_poly.type
_entity_poly.pdbx_seq_one_letter_code
_entity_poly.pdbx_strand_id
1 'polypeptide(L)'
;MLNQAFLKILDNLDRLPGHVPFAAWAKRITINTLIDDFRKNRKVKELIASTSIHDLPEAQGGVDYNEADKQFDAEQLEGFIRQLPPMTSKVFNLFAIDGYPHTEISKMLDISEGTSRWHLASARKKLQEMIRNAMNASKIV
;
A
#
# COMPACT_ATOMS: atom_id res chain seq x y z
N MET A 1 -7.22 -2.15 -16.95
CA MET A 1 -7.32 -2.20 -15.49
C MET A 1 -8.42 -1.30 -14.93
N LEU A 2 -8.39 -0.02 -15.17
CA LEU A 2 -9.46 0.92 -14.80
C LEU A 2 -10.81 0.56 -15.44
N ASN A 3 -10.80 0.12 -16.68
CA ASN A 3 -12.01 -0.33 -17.40
C ASN A 3 -12.65 -1.57 -16.77
N GLN A 4 -11.86 -2.51 -16.25
CA GLN A 4 -12.39 -3.71 -15.58
C GLN A 4 -13.06 -3.35 -14.25
N ALA A 5 -12.46 -2.45 -13.47
CA ALA A 5 -13.07 -1.96 -12.25
C ALA A 5 -14.38 -1.22 -12.52
N PHE A 6 -14.41 -0.38 -13.55
CA PHE A 6 -15.58 0.36 -13.97
C PHE A 6 -16.72 -0.56 -14.43
N LEU A 7 -16.42 -1.58 -15.24
CA LEU A 7 -17.38 -2.60 -15.66
C LEU A 7 -17.94 -3.38 -14.47
N LYS A 8 -17.10 -3.77 -13.50
CA LYS A 8 -17.56 -4.44 -12.29
C LYS A 8 -18.46 -3.56 -11.43
N ILE A 9 -18.20 -2.26 -11.36
CA ILE A 9 -19.07 -1.31 -10.68
C ILE A 9 -20.43 -1.25 -11.36
N LEU A 10 -20.48 -1.15 -12.69
CA LEU A 10 -21.72 -1.12 -13.46
C LEU A 10 -22.52 -2.40 -13.30
N ASP A 11 -21.87 -3.55 -13.41
CA ASP A 11 -22.53 -4.87 -13.33
C ASP A 11 -23.09 -5.17 -11.92
N ASN A 12 -22.57 -4.53 -10.89
CA ASN A 12 -22.97 -4.76 -9.51
C ASN A 12 -23.74 -3.58 -8.89
N LEU A 13 -24.15 -2.59 -9.69
CA LEU A 13 -24.93 -1.44 -9.20
C LEU A 13 -26.20 -1.87 -8.45
N ASP A 14 -26.88 -2.90 -8.92
CA ASP A 14 -28.09 -3.43 -8.30
C ASP A 14 -27.85 -4.08 -6.93
N ARG A 15 -26.60 -4.41 -6.62
CA ARG A 15 -26.17 -5.03 -5.36
C ARG A 15 -25.68 -4.02 -4.33
N LEU A 16 -25.73 -2.74 -4.63
CA LEU A 16 -25.35 -1.69 -3.69
C LEU A 16 -26.26 -1.71 -2.45
N PRO A 17 -25.72 -1.99 -1.25
CA PRO A 17 -26.53 -1.92 -0.04
C PRO A 17 -27.01 -0.48 0.19
N GLY A 18 -28.28 -0.30 0.53
CA GLY A 18 -28.89 1.03 0.71
C GLY A 18 -28.29 1.87 1.84
N HIS A 19 -27.50 1.25 2.73
CA HIS A 19 -26.86 1.92 3.87
C HIS A 19 -25.39 2.27 3.64
N VAL A 20 -24.82 1.90 2.48
CA VAL A 20 -23.39 2.13 2.15
C VAL A 20 -23.30 3.27 1.15
N PRO A 21 -22.46 4.31 1.38
CA PRO A 21 -22.21 5.36 0.40
C PRO A 21 -21.62 4.78 -0.89
N PHE A 22 -22.11 5.24 -2.03
CA PHE A 22 -21.64 4.78 -3.35
C PHE A 22 -20.12 4.92 -3.51
N ALA A 23 -19.55 6.05 -3.07
CA ALA A 23 -18.11 6.28 -3.19
C ALA A 23 -17.26 5.24 -2.43
N ALA A 24 -17.66 4.87 -1.22
CA ALA A 24 -16.97 3.85 -0.42
C ALA A 24 -17.08 2.46 -1.06
N TRP A 25 -18.26 2.13 -1.55
CA TRP A 25 -18.51 0.87 -2.24
C TRP A 25 -17.75 0.74 -3.57
N ALA A 26 -17.77 1.78 -4.40
CA ALA A 26 -17.02 1.84 -5.65
C ALA A 26 -15.51 1.76 -5.42
N LYS A 27 -15.00 2.47 -4.41
CA LYS A 27 -13.59 2.40 -3.97
C LYS A 27 -13.20 0.97 -3.61
N ARG A 28 -14.04 0.26 -2.85
CA ARG A 28 -13.79 -1.13 -2.44
C ARG A 28 -13.73 -2.08 -3.66
N ILE A 29 -14.63 -1.93 -4.63
CA ILE A 29 -14.61 -2.72 -5.87
C ILE A 29 -13.34 -2.44 -6.66
N THR A 30 -12.95 -1.18 -6.79
CA THR A 30 -11.73 -0.78 -7.50
C THR A 30 -10.49 -1.39 -6.84
N ILE A 31 -10.36 -1.27 -5.51
CA ILE A 31 -9.24 -1.84 -4.75
C ILE A 31 -9.19 -3.35 -4.92
N ASN A 32 -10.32 -4.04 -4.78
CA ASN A 32 -10.37 -5.49 -4.92
C ASN A 32 -9.99 -5.94 -6.34
N THR A 33 -10.39 -5.20 -7.37
CA THR A 33 -10.01 -5.48 -8.75
C THR A 33 -8.50 -5.33 -8.98
N LEU A 34 -7.91 -4.27 -8.42
CA LEU A 34 -6.46 -4.04 -8.47
C LEU A 34 -5.69 -5.14 -7.73
N ILE A 35 -6.20 -5.59 -6.60
CA ILE A 35 -5.60 -6.67 -5.81
C ILE A 35 -5.67 -7.99 -6.57
N ASP A 36 -6.80 -8.32 -7.19
CA ASP A 36 -6.97 -9.54 -7.99
C ASP A 36 -5.99 -9.57 -9.16
N ASP A 37 -5.84 -8.45 -9.84
CA ASP A 37 -4.89 -8.28 -10.93
C ASP A 37 -3.44 -8.46 -10.46
N PHE A 38 -3.12 -7.88 -9.32
CA PHE A 38 -1.80 -8.02 -8.70
C PHE A 38 -1.50 -9.47 -8.29
N ARG A 39 -2.46 -10.18 -7.75
CA ARG A 39 -2.32 -11.60 -7.39
C ARG A 39 -2.03 -12.47 -8.62
N LYS A 40 -2.72 -12.23 -9.72
CA LYS A 40 -2.49 -12.96 -10.99
C LYS A 40 -1.08 -12.72 -11.51
N ASN A 41 -0.61 -11.47 -11.48
CA ASN A 41 0.72 -11.11 -11.95
C ASN A 41 1.83 -11.60 -10.99
N ARG A 42 1.56 -11.68 -9.67
CA ARG A 42 2.50 -12.18 -8.67
C ARG A 42 2.86 -13.65 -8.89
N LYS A 43 1.87 -14.50 -9.18
CA LYS A 43 2.11 -15.92 -9.45
C LYS A 43 3.09 -16.15 -10.60
N VAL A 44 3.10 -15.27 -11.58
CA VAL A 44 4.06 -15.32 -12.69
C VAL A 44 5.46 -14.85 -12.26
N LYS A 45 5.55 -13.86 -11.36
CA LYS A 45 6.82 -13.31 -10.88
C LYS A 45 7.49 -14.16 -9.79
N GLU A 46 6.73 -14.84 -8.93
CA GLU A 46 7.26 -15.73 -7.89
C GLU A 46 7.94 -16.98 -8.46
N LEU A 47 7.56 -17.41 -9.66
CA LEU A 47 8.27 -18.44 -10.41
C LEU A 47 9.66 -17.99 -10.88
N ILE A 48 9.97 -16.71 -10.83
CA ILE A 48 11.21 -16.11 -11.34
C ILE A 48 12.14 -15.64 -10.22
N ALA A 49 11.65 -15.39 -9.01
CA ALA A 49 12.45 -14.84 -7.91
C ALA A 49 12.12 -15.48 -6.56
N SER A 50 12.89 -16.52 -6.20
CA SER A 50 12.95 -16.96 -4.80
C SER A 50 13.76 -15.95 -3.99
N THR A 51 13.11 -15.00 -3.36
CA THR A 51 13.76 -14.08 -2.43
C THR A 51 13.53 -14.57 -1.00
N SER A 52 14.59 -14.94 -0.33
CA SER A 52 14.57 -15.30 1.08
C SER A 52 14.19 -14.07 1.92
N ILE A 53 13.08 -14.18 2.62
CA ILE A 53 12.64 -13.17 3.61
C ILE A 53 13.40 -13.48 4.89
N HIS A 54 14.55 -12.87 5.08
CA HIS A 54 15.36 -13.16 6.26
C HIS A 54 15.71 -11.93 7.04
N ASP A 55 15.12 -10.94 7.27
CA ASP A 55 15.40 -9.95 8.34
C ASP A 55 14.19 -9.03 8.57
N LEU A 56 13.62 -9.13 9.77
CA LEU A 56 12.66 -8.15 10.28
C LEU A 56 13.42 -6.83 10.55
N PRO A 57 13.13 -5.75 9.83
CA PRO A 57 13.73 -4.47 10.17
C PRO A 57 13.14 -3.98 11.50
N GLU A 58 13.98 -3.85 12.51
CA GLU A 58 13.60 -3.18 13.75
C GLU A 58 13.32 -1.69 13.46
N ALA A 59 12.14 -1.25 13.87
CA ALA A 59 11.78 0.16 13.81
C ALA A 59 12.58 0.95 14.85
N GLN A 60 13.68 1.56 14.46
CA GLN A 60 14.44 2.47 15.30
C GLN A 60 14.13 3.93 14.93
N GLY A 61 13.64 4.68 15.89
CA GLY A 61 13.57 6.13 15.86
C GLY A 61 12.46 6.70 14.96
N GLY A 62 11.39 7.17 15.57
CA GLY A 62 10.29 7.78 14.85
C GLY A 62 10.70 9.06 14.12
N VAL A 63 10.40 9.14 12.83
CA VAL A 63 10.29 10.41 12.14
C VAL A 63 8.99 11.07 12.60
N ASP A 64 9.04 12.33 12.96
CA ASP A 64 7.82 13.09 13.21
C ASP A 64 7.08 13.31 11.89
N TYR A 65 6.03 12.53 11.69
CA TYR A 65 5.19 12.64 10.48
C TYR A 65 4.53 14.01 10.33
N ASN A 66 4.32 14.74 11.44
CA ASN A 66 3.79 16.09 11.40
C ASN A 66 4.78 17.10 10.80
N GLU A 67 6.07 16.86 10.96
CA GLU A 67 7.11 17.70 10.37
C GLU A 67 7.24 17.39 8.86
N ALA A 68 7.11 16.14 8.46
CA ALA A 68 7.07 15.75 7.05
C ALA A 68 5.86 16.36 6.32
N ASP A 69 4.68 16.37 6.93
CA ASP A 69 3.47 17.00 6.37
C ASP A 69 3.64 18.50 6.12
N LYS A 70 4.50 19.17 6.87
CA LYS A 70 4.78 20.60 6.69
C LYS A 70 5.81 20.89 5.59
N GLN A 71 6.67 19.94 5.28
CA GLN A 71 7.79 20.12 4.34
C GLN A 71 7.55 19.54 2.95
N PHE A 72 6.66 18.54 2.86
CA PHE A 72 6.39 17.85 1.61
C PHE A 72 4.92 17.97 1.24
N ASP A 73 4.67 18.21 -0.03
CA ASP A 73 3.30 18.15 -0.55
C ASP A 73 2.86 16.67 -0.77
N ALA A 74 1.56 16.48 -1.02
CA ALA A 74 0.97 15.15 -1.20
C ALA A 74 1.57 14.40 -2.40
N GLU A 75 1.96 15.11 -3.45
CA GLU A 75 2.57 14.52 -4.65
C GLU A 75 3.97 13.99 -4.36
N GLN A 76 4.76 14.71 -3.59
CA GLN A 76 6.10 14.26 -3.16
C GLN A 76 6.01 13.03 -2.26
N LEU A 77 5.09 13.01 -1.29
CA LEU A 77 4.87 11.87 -0.41
C LEU A 77 4.39 10.65 -1.19
N GLU A 78 3.49 10.83 -2.14
CA GLU A 78 3.05 9.76 -3.04
C GLU A 78 4.22 9.22 -3.87
N GLY A 79 5.10 10.09 -4.33
CA GLY A 79 6.32 9.70 -5.04
C GLY A 79 7.23 8.78 -4.22
N PHE A 80 7.38 9.03 -2.92
CA PHE A 80 8.12 8.15 -2.02
C PHE A 80 7.45 6.78 -1.87
N ILE A 81 6.12 6.74 -1.74
CA ILE A 81 5.36 5.50 -1.65
C ILE A 81 5.52 4.67 -2.93
N ARG A 82 5.53 5.29 -4.10
CA ARG A 82 5.73 4.62 -5.39
C ARG A 82 7.12 3.98 -5.53
N GLN A 83 8.12 4.47 -4.83
CA GLN A 83 9.47 3.90 -4.83
C GLN A 83 9.61 2.65 -3.97
N LEU A 84 8.62 2.34 -3.14
CA LEU A 84 8.62 1.11 -2.35
C LEU A 84 8.49 -0.13 -3.25
N PRO A 85 9.02 -1.29 -2.83
CA PRO A 85 8.74 -2.55 -3.52
C PRO A 85 7.22 -2.78 -3.66
N PRO A 86 6.74 -3.40 -4.75
CA PRO A 86 5.30 -3.47 -5.05
C PRO A 86 4.44 -4.04 -3.92
N MET A 87 4.84 -5.13 -3.29
CA MET A 87 4.09 -5.73 -2.19
C MET A 87 4.10 -4.83 -0.94
N THR A 88 5.25 -4.25 -0.63
CA THR A 88 5.43 -3.33 0.50
C THR A 88 4.56 -2.08 0.33
N SER A 89 4.53 -1.51 -0.86
CA SER A 89 3.68 -0.37 -1.19
C SER A 89 2.19 -0.71 -1.03
N LYS A 90 1.76 -1.88 -1.49
CA LYS A 90 0.36 -2.31 -1.37
C LYS A 90 -0.08 -2.51 0.07
N VAL A 91 0.74 -3.18 0.88
CA VAL A 91 0.45 -3.35 2.31
C VAL A 91 0.37 -1.99 3.01
N PHE A 92 1.30 -1.09 2.72
CA PHE A 92 1.30 0.26 3.28
C PHE A 92 0.03 1.02 2.90
N ASN A 93 -0.34 1.03 1.63
CA ASN A 93 -1.55 1.72 1.16
C ASN A 93 -2.83 1.14 1.79
N LEU A 94 -2.93 -0.18 1.85
CA LEU A 94 -4.10 -0.84 2.44
C LEU A 94 -4.23 -0.55 3.94
N PHE A 95 -3.13 -0.55 4.66
CA PHE A 95 -3.14 -0.32 6.10
C PHE A 95 -3.26 1.17 6.46
N ALA A 96 -2.35 2.00 5.94
CA ALA A 96 -2.22 3.39 6.36
C ALA A 96 -3.26 4.33 5.71
N ILE A 97 -3.59 4.10 4.44
CA ILE A 97 -4.48 4.98 3.69
C ILE A 97 -5.91 4.46 3.69
N ASP A 98 -6.11 3.18 3.43
CA ASP A 98 -7.44 2.59 3.32
C ASP A 98 -7.97 2.00 4.64
N GLY A 99 -7.12 1.87 5.66
CA GLY A 99 -7.53 1.50 7.02
C GLY A 99 -7.85 0.02 7.23
N TYR A 100 -7.37 -0.88 6.37
CA TYR A 100 -7.59 -2.32 6.55
C TYR A 100 -6.68 -2.89 7.64
N PRO A 101 -7.20 -3.75 8.55
CA PRO A 101 -6.36 -4.45 9.51
C PRO A 101 -5.52 -5.54 8.83
N HIS A 102 -4.43 -5.96 9.48
CA HIS A 102 -3.54 -7.00 8.94
C HIS A 102 -4.26 -8.33 8.68
N THR A 103 -5.28 -8.66 9.46
CA THR A 103 -6.13 -9.84 9.25
C THR A 103 -6.83 -9.83 7.89
N GLU A 104 -7.35 -8.68 7.48
CA GLU A 104 -7.97 -8.52 6.17
C GLU A 104 -6.93 -8.45 5.05
N ILE A 105 -5.85 -7.71 5.25
CA ILE A 105 -4.75 -7.58 4.28
C ILE A 105 -4.16 -8.95 3.97
N SER A 106 -3.96 -9.79 4.97
CA SER A 106 -3.46 -11.16 4.80
C SER A 106 -4.32 -12.00 3.88
N LYS A 107 -5.63 -11.90 4.02
CA LYS A 107 -6.61 -12.57 3.15
C LYS A 107 -6.63 -11.97 1.74
N MET A 108 -6.62 -10.66 1.64
CA MET A 108 -6.67 -9.93 0.37
C MET A 108 -5.45 -10.21 -0.51
N LEU A 109 -4.26 -10.27 0.08
CA LEU A 109 -2.99 -10.44 -0.64
C LEU A 109 -2.48 -11.88 -0.63
N ASP A 110 -3.18 -12.79 0.05
CA ASP A 110 -2.77 -14.18 0.22
C ASP A 110 -1.36 -14.30 0.84
N ILE A 111 -1.18 -13.62 1.95
CA ILE A 111 0.04 -13.63 2.78
C ILE A 111 -0.34 -13.87 4.23
N SER A 112 0.62 -14.24 5.07
CA SER A 112 0.40 -14.33 6.51
C SER A 112 0.26 -12.95 7.14
N GLU A 113 -0.40 -12.86 8.30
CA GLU A 113 -0.46 -11.61 9.07
C GLU A 113 0.94 -11.12 9.47
N GLY A 114 1.83 -12.03 9.83
CA GLY A 114 3.22 -11.73 10.13
C GLY A 114 3.95 -11.09 8.95
N THR A 115 3.74 -11.62 7.75
CA THR A 115 4.28 -11.05 6.51
C THR A 115 3.69 -9.66 6.24
N SER A 116 2.39 -9.46 6.47
CA SER A 116 1.76 -8.15 6.35
C SER A 116 2.38 -7.13 7.30
N ARG A 117 2.60 -7.50 8.56
CA ARG A 117 3.27 -6.65 9.55
C ARG A 117 4.71 -6.33 9.16
N TRP A 118 5.42 -7.32 8.65
CA TRP A 118 6.79 -7.14 8.15
C TRP A 118 6.84 -6.12 7.01
N HIS A 119 5.94 -6.22 6.03
CA HIS A 119 5.87 -5.25 4.93
C HIS A 119 5.57 -3.83 5.43
N LEU A 120 4.67 -3.70 6.41
CA LEU A 120 4.37 -2.39 6.99
C LEU A 120 5.60 -1.80 7.69
N ALA A 121 6.31 -2.59 8.49
CA ALA A 121 7.54 -2.17 9.16
C ALA A 121 8.64 -1.79 8.15
N SER A 122 8.80 -2.59 7.11
CA SER A 122 9.73 -2.31 6.00
C SER A 122 9.37 -1.02 5.25
N ALA A 123 8.08 -0.80 4.98
CA ALA A 123 7.60 0.42 4.35
C ALA A 123 7.93 1.65 5.19
N ARG A 124 7.62 1.61 6.48
CA ARG A 124 7.91 2.71 7.41
C ARG A 124 9.39 3.06 7.45
N LYS A 125 10.23 2.05 7.56
CA LYS A 125 11.70 2.24 7.59
C LYS A 125 12.19 2.91 6.31
N LYS A 126 11.79 2.39 5.16
CA LYS A 126 12.19 2.95 3.85
C LYS A 126 11.67 4.36 3.63
N LEU A 127 10.42 4.62 3.99
CA LEU A 127 9.85 5.97 3.90
C LEU A 127 10.58 6.95 4.82
N GLN A 128 10.90 6.54 6.05
CA GLN A 128 11.69 7.37 6.97
C GLN A 128 13.07 7.69 6.40
N GLU A 129 13.74 6.74 5.78
CA GLU A 129 15.03 6.96 5.12
C GLU A 129 14.91 7.93 3.94
N MET A 130 13.90 7.77 3.09
CA MET A 130 13.67 8.66 1.95
C MET A 130 13.36 10.09 2.41
N ILE A 131 12.51 10.25 3.41
CA ILE A 131 12.16 11.57 3.98
C ILE A 131 13.40 12.21 4.60
N ARG A 132 14.16 11.47 5.39
CA ARG A 132 15.39 11.97 6.02
C ARG A 132 16.41 12.41 4.98
N ASN A 133 16.63 11.65 3.93
CA ASN A 133 17.54 11.97 2.85
C ASN A 133 17.08 13.23 2.09
N ALA A 134 15.79 13.36 1.82
CA ALA A 134 15.23 14.54 1.16
C ALA A 134 15.34 15.80 2.03
N MET A 135 15.10 15.67 3.34
CA MET A 135 15.28 16.78 4.31
C MET A 135 16.72 17.22 4.40
N ASN A 136 17.66 16.28 4.41
CA ASN A 136 19.09 16.59 4.46
C ASN A 136 19.56 17.25 3.14
N ALA A 137 19.05 16.81 2.01
CA ALA A 137 19.36 17.42 0.71
C ALA A 137 18.87 18.87 0.63
N SER A 138 17.72 19.19 1.23
CA SER A 138 17.19 20.56 1.24
C SER A 138 17.96 21.50 2.19
N LYS A 139 18.69 20.97 3.18
CA LYS A 139 19.52 21.75 4.11
C LYS A 139 20.89 22.14 3.55
N ILE A 140 21.31 21.54 2.44
CA ILE A 140 22.65 21.75 1.82
C ILE A 140 22.62 22.90 0.78
N VAL A 141 21.48 23.45 0.51
CA VAL A 141 21.35 24.55 -0.48
C VAL A 141 21.42 25.92 0.19
#